data_d0b8ad0453dd5536b93bdf04c58521bb
#
_entry.id   d0b8ad0453dd5536b93bdf04c58521bb
#
_cell.length_a   1.000
_cell.length_b   1.000
_cell.length_c   1.000
_cell.angle_alpha   90.00
_cell.angle_beta   90.00
_cell.angle_gamma   90.00
#
_symmetry.space_group_name_H-M   'P 1'
#
loop_
_entity.id
_entity.type
_entity.pdbx_description
1 polymer ?
#
loop_
_entity_poly.entity_id
_entity_poly.type
_entity_poly.pdbx_seq_one_letter_code
_entity_poly.pdbx_strand_id
1 'polypeptide(L)'
;RKLPNSLQIMMVHSVQSEVFNRIIAARLEAGLTLSSPEEGDLVGIILDNGKIDMGKLVTVESQIIGRITRNCKLGRLAVTGALPGGLNTLSMGKPGEIERDVIEKMDLAEQDWQVNGIPRLSSKGSRRALTVSFSEFSIEEAGDVDFEHLSKRMNEGPREGELWHPEGCCLRLRFTLPSGTYATVLMREFMRAPLTQY
;
A
#
# COMPACT_ATOMS: atom_id res chain seq x y z
N ARG A 1 17.26 -26.87 -6.74
CA ARG A 1 15.77 -26.85 -6.69
C ARG A 1 15.29 -25.55 -7.35
N LYS A 2 14.36 -25.63 -8.31
CA LYS A 2 13.74 -24.44 -8.89
C LYS A 2 12.75 -23.85 -7.88
N LEU A 3 12.78 -22.52 -7.71
CA LEU A 3 11.80 -21.83 -6.86
C LEU A 3 10.39 -22.01 -7.42
N PRO A 4 9.37 -22.19 -6.57
CA PRO A 4 7.96 -22.23 -7.00
C PRO A 4 7.58 -20.95 -7.78
N ASN A 5 6.72 -21.08 -8.79
CA ASN A 5 6.31 -19.97 -9.65
C ASN A 5 5.68 -18.82 -8.86
N SER A 6 4.87 -19.14 -7.86
CA SER A 6 4.25 -18.14 -6.97
C SER A 6 5.29 -17.30 -6.22
N LEU A 7 6.35 -17.93 -5.74
CA LEU A 7 7.43 -17.23 -5.04
C LEU A 7 8.22 -16.32 -5.98
N GLN A 8 8.48 -16.76 -7.23
CA GLN A 8 9.14 -15.94 -8.23
C GLN A 8 8.32 -14.67 -8.57
N ILE A 9 7.00 -14.79 -8.74
CA ILE A 9 6.10 -13.67 -8.98
C ILE A 9 6.07 -12.74 -7.77
N MET A 10 6.03 -13.30 -6.56
CA MET A 10 6.05 -12.52 -5.32
C MET A 10 7.33 -11.68 -5.20
N MET A 11 8.49 -12.17 -5.66
CA MET A 11 9.73 -11.39 -5.67
C MET A 11 9.63 -10.15 -6.57
N VAL A 12 9.04 -10.26 -7.77
CA VAL A 12 8.82 -9.09 -8.64
C VAL A 12 7.87 -8.09 -7.99
N HIS A 13 6.76 -8.57 -7.41
CA HIS A 13 5.80 -7.71 -6.72
C HIS A 13 6.39 -7.07 -5.46
N SER A 14 7.35 -7.72 -4.77
CA SER A 14 8.00 -7.12 -3.60
C SER A 14 8.86 -5.92 -3.97
N VAL A 15 9.59 -5.99 -5.09
CA VAL A 15 10.36 -4.83 -5.60
C VAL A 15 9.42 -3.67 -5.94
N GLN A 16 8.31 -3.94 -6.64
CA GLN A 16 7.31 -2.91 -6.96
C GLN A 16 6.69 -2.29 -5.70
N SER A 17 6.43 -3.12 -4.69
CA SER A 17 5.88 -2.64 -3.42
C SER A 17 6.89 -1.81 -2.63
N GLU A 18 8.17 -2.15 -2.68
CA GLU A 18 9.24 -1.36 -2.06
C GLU A 18 9.35 0.03 -2.71
N VAL A 19 9.35 0.10 -4.05
CA VAL A 19 9.31 1.39 -4.77
C VAL A 19 8.10 2.21 -4.31
N PHE A 20 6.91 1.61 -4.29
CA PHE A 20 5.69 2.28 -3.87
C PHE A 20 5.77 2.82 -2.44
N ASN A 21 6.31 2.03 -1.50
CA ASN A 21 6.48 2.45 -0.11
C ASN A 21 7.47 3.62 0.02
N ARG A 22 8.57 3.60 -0.75
CA ARG A 22 9.54 4.71 -0.78
C ARG A 22 8.95 5.96 -1.40
N ILE A 23 8.11 5.84 -2.43
CA ILE A 23 7.37 6.98 -2.99
C ILE A 23 6.45 7.60 -1.92
N ILE A 24 5.74 6.78 -1.14
CA ILE A 24 4.90 7.28 -0.04
C ILE A 24 5.75 8.04 0.99
N ALA A 25 6.88 7.47 1.42
CA ALA A 25 7.77 8.10 2.39
C ALA A 25 8.31 9.44 1.86
N ALA A 26 8.87 9.45 0.65
CA ALA A 26 9.42 10.66 0.03
C ALA A 26 8.34 11.73 -0.20
N ARG A 27 7.09 11.32 -0.52
CA ARG A 27 5.96 12.25 -0.65
C ARG A 27 5.65 12.93 0.69
N LEU A 28 5.60 12.18 1.78
CA LEU A 28 5.38 12.72 3.13
C LEU A 28 6.53 13.62 3.58
N GLU A 29 7.77 13.24 3.33
CA GLU A 29 8.97 14.07 3.61
C GLU A 29 8.94 15.38 2.83
N ALA A 30 8.43 15.38 1.60
CA ALA A 30 8.23 16.59 0.79
C ALA A 30 7.04 17.46 1.25
N GLY A 31 6.34 17.08 2.32
CA GLY A 31 5.18 17.80 2.87
C GLY A 31 3.89 17.59 2.09
N LEU A 32 3.84 16.62 1.18
CA LEU A 32 2.63 16.32 0.42
C LEU A 32 1.78 15.29 1.16
N THR A 33 0.46 15.43 1.06
CA THR A 33 -0.47 14.50 1.71
C THR A 33 -0.76 13.27 0.84
N LEU A 34 -1.26 12.20 1.45
CA LEU A 34 -1.64 10.99 0.71
C LEU A 34 -3.09 11.05 0.19
N SER A 35 -3.94 11.85 0.83
CA SER A 35 -5.38 11.89 0.55
C SER A 35 -5.81 13.10 -0.29
N SER A 36 -5.05 14.17 -0.27
CA SER A 36 -5.32 15.36 -1.08
C SER A 36 -4.42 15.37 -2.32
N PRO A 37 -4.99 15.54 -3.51
CA PRO A 37 -4.20 15.61 -4.73
C PRO A 37 -3.45 16.94 -4.82
N GLU A 38 -2.27 16.89 -5.42
CA GLU A 38 -1.46 18.02 -5.83
C GLU A 38 -1.49 18.14 -7.36
N GLU A 39 -1.14 19.32 -7.89
CA GLU A 39 -0.97 19.49 -9.33
C GLU A 39 0.09 18.52 -9.87
N GLY A 40 -0.23 17.83 -10.96
CA GLY A 40 0.62 16.81 -11.56
C GLY A 40 0.36 15.40 -11.06
N ASP A 41 -0.37 15.21 -9.95
CA ASP A 41 -0.74 13.88 -9.50
C ASP A 41 -1.57 13.13 -10.56
N LEU A 42 -1.43 11.82 -10.58
CA LEU A 42 -2.35 10.93 -11.27
C LEU A 42 -3.38 10.40 -10.27
N VAL A 43 -4.64 10.66 -10.55
CA VAL A 43 -5.77 10.13 -9.79
C VAL A 43 -6.54 9.13 -10.63
N GLY A 44 -7.10 8.13 -9.98
CA GLY A 44 -7.89 7.11 -10.65
C GLY A 44 -9.22 6.85 -9.95
N ILE A 45 -10.17 6.32 -10.70
CA ILE A 45 -11.46 5.86 -10.18
C ILE A 45 -11.22 4.61 -9.34
N ILE A 46 -11.84 4.56 -8.16
CA ILE A 46 -11.84 3.38 -7.31
C ILE A 46 -12.98 2.47 -7.79
N LEU A 47 -12.63 1.26 -8.20
CA LEU A 47 -13.59 0.22 -8.58
C LEU A 47 -14.17 -0.47 -7.33
N ASP A 48 -15.28 -1.19 -7.48
CA ASP A 48 -15.96 -1.90 -6.39
C ASP A 48 -15.04 -2.89 -5.64
N ASN A 49 -14.05 -3.43 -6.31
CA ASN A 49 -13.02 -4.30 -5.72
C ASN A 49 -11.87 -3.54 -5.05
N GLY A 50 -11.94 -2.22 -4.95
CA GLY A 50 -10.91 -1.36 -4.36
C GLY A 50 -9.69 -1.07 -5.24
N LYS A 51 -9.63 -1.63 -6.45
CA LYS A 51 -8.54 -1.36 -7.41
C LYS A 51 -8.77 -0.07 -8.17
N ILE A 52 -7.69 0.49 -8.70
CA ILE A 52 -7.75 1.67 -9.56
C ILE A 52 -8.04 1.26 -11.00
N ASP A 53 -8.98 1.96 -11.64
CA ASP A 53 -9.22 1.84 -13.07
C ASP A 53 -8.07 2.46 -13.85
N MET A 54 -7.16 1.62 -14.33
CA MET A 54 -5.98 2.04 -15.09
C MET A 54 -6.31 2.66 -16.45
N GLY A 55 -7.50 2.40 -16.98
CA GLY A 55 -7.97 2.97 -18.25
C GLY A 55 -8.53 4.40 -18.11
N LYS A 56 -8.70 4.88 -16.88
CA LYS A 56 -9.32 6.19 -16.57
C LYS A 56 -8.52 6.99 -15.56
N LEU A 57 -7.20 7.02 -15.76
CA LEU A 57 -6.34 7.91 -14.98
C LEU A 57 -6.50 9.35 -15.46
N VAL A 58 -6.50 10.30 -14.52
CA VAL A 58 -6.60 11.73 -14.79
C VAL A 58 -5.42 12.44 -14.14
N THR A 59 -4.71 13.24 -14.92
CA THR A 59 -3.69 14.16 -14.38
C THR A 59 -4.39 15.35 -13.72
N VAL A 60 -3.96 15.68 -12.52
CA VAL A 60 -4.51 16.82 -11.77
C VAL A 60 -3.90 18.10 -12.30
N GLU A 61 -4.75 18.95 -12.86
CA GLU A 61 -4.42 20.29 -13.31
C GLU A 61 -5.02 21.33 -12.35
N SER A 62 -4.40 22.52 -12.27
CA SER A 62 -4.83 23.60 -11.38
C SER A 62 -6.32 23.95 -11.51
N GLN A 63 -6.87 23.90 -12.74
CA GLN A 63 -8.27 24.28 -12.99
C GLN A 63 -9.27 23.26 -12.42
N ILE A 64 -8.87 22.00 -12.26
CA ILE A 64 -9.77 20.92 -11.82
C ILE A 64 -9.47 20.40 -10.42
N ILE A 65 -8.40 20.87 -9.78
CA ILE A 65 -7.92 20.35 -8.47
C ILE A 65 -9.02 20.37 -7.40
N GLY A 66 -9.81 21.44 -7.32
CA GLY A 66 -10.91 21.54 -6.34
C GLY A 66 -11.99 20.47 -6.52
N ARG A 67 -12.33 20.16 -7.79
CA ARG A 67 -13.29 19.10 -8.13
C ARG A 67 -12.72 17.71 -7.83
N ILE A 68 -11.44 17.49 -8.14
CA ILE A 68 -10.75 16.23 -7.86
C ILE A 68 -10.66 16.01 -6.36
N THR A 69 -10.21 17.00 -5.59
CA THR A 69 -10.13 16.94 -4.12
C THR A 69 -11.46 16.55 -3.49
N ARG A 70 -12.57 17.14 -3.97
CA ARG A 70 -13.91 16.79 -3.50
C ARG A 70 -14.25 15.31 -3.79
N ASN A 71 -13.93 14.81 -4.97
CA ASN A 71 -14.19 13.41 -5.33
C ASN A 71 -13.29 12.43 -4.56
N CYS A 72 -12.04 12.81 -4.24
CA CYS A 72 -11.18 12.03 -3.35
C CYS A 72 -11.78 11.93 -1.94
N LYS A 73 -12.26 13.05 -1.38
CA LYS A 73 -12.94 13.06 -0.07
C LYS A 73 -14.22 12.21 -0.04
N LEU A 74 -14.90 12.08 -1.18
CA LEU A 74 -16.08 11.23 -1.32
C LEU A 74 -15.74 9.76 -1.60
N GLY A 75 -14.46 9.38 -1.65
CA GLY A 75 -14.03 8.01 -1.92
C GLY A 75 -14.30 7.52 -3.35
N ARG A 76 -14.56 8.43 -4.31
CA ARG A 76 -14.80 8.10 -5.72
C ARG A 76 -13.51 8.02 -6.52
N LEU A 77 -12.54 8.84 -6.14
CA LEU A 77 -11.21 8.92 -6.72
C LEU A 77 -10.16 8.70 -5.62
N ALA A 78 -9.00 8.23 -6.00
CA ALA A 78 -7.83 8.19 -5.14
C ALA A 78 -6.61 8.78 -5.84
N VAL A 79 -5.77 9.46 -5.07
CA VAL A 79 -4.40 9.78 -5.47
C VAL A 79 -3.64 8.47 -5.56
N THR A 80 -2.81 8.33 -6.60
CA THR A 80 -2.12 7.07 -6.87
C THR A 80 -0.61 7.24 -6.90
N GLY A 81 0.12 6.18 -6.53
CA GLY A 81 1.56 6.07 -6.68
C GLY A 81 1.93 4.98 -7.69
N ALA A 82 3.11 5.12 -8.29
CA ALA A 82 3.59 4.20 -9.30
C ALA A 82 3.99 2.84 -8.73
N LEU A 83 3.63 1.78 -9.46
CA LEU A 83 4.20 0.45 -9.38
C LEU A 83 4.98 0.24 -10.68
N PRO A 84 6.32 0.29 -10.67
CA PRO A 84 7.11 0.35 -11.89
C PRO A 84 6.96 -0.90 -12.75
N GLY A 85 7.15 -0.73 -14.05
CA GLY A 85 7.04 -1.79 -15.07
C GLY A 85 7.36 -1.24 -16.44
N GLY A 86 7.18 -2.05 -17.49
CA GLY A 86 7.52 -1.68 -18.88
C GLY A 86 6.71 -0.51 -19.46
N LEU A 87 5.56 -0.19 -18.88
CA LEU A 87 4.73 0.96 -19.25
C LEU A 87 4.62 1.88 -18.03
N ASN A 88 5.69 2.60 -17.74
CA ASN A 88 5.72 3.52 -16.59
C ASN A 88 4.86 4.75 -16.86
N THR A 89 3.66 4.78 -16.31
CA THR A 89 2.84 5.99 -16.26
C THR A 89 3.15 6.71 -14.96
N LEU A 90 4.03 7.72 -15.02
CA LEU A 90 4.43 8.53 -13.88
C LEU A 90 3.59 9.81 -13.79
N SER A 91 3.47 10.33 -12.58
CA SER A 91 2.90 11.65 -12.30
C SER A 91 3.73 12.76 -12.96
N MET A 92 3.20 13.98 -13.01
CA MET A 92 3.89 15.19 -13.51
C MET A 92 4.30 16.11 -12.36
N GLY A 93 5.05 17.14 -12.65
CA GLY A 93 5.49 18.13 -11.67
C GLY A 93 6.16 17.51 -10.45
N LYS A 94 5.95 18.13 -9.28
CA LYS A 94 6.56 17.70 -8.01
C LYS A 94 6.24 16.22 -7.64
N PRO A 95 5.00 15.71 -7.74
CA PRO A 95 4.73 14.29 -7.53
C PRO A 95 5.53 13.38 -8.48
N GLY A 96 5.64 13.75 -9.74
CA GLY A 96 6.37 12.99 -10.74
C GLY A 96 7.89 13.02 -10.54
N GLU A 97 8.44 14.12 -10.04
CA GLU A 97 9.85 14.22 -9.64
C GLU A 97 10.15 13.22 -8.52
N ILE A 98 9.30 13.17 -7.50
CA ILE A 98 9.43 12.22 -6.39
C ILE A 98 9.41 10.76 -6.91
N GLU A 99 8.48 10.43 -7.81
CA GLU A 99 8.39 9.08 -8.38
C GLU A 99 9.67 8.70 -9.15
N ARG A 100 10.18 9.61 -9.99
CA ARG A 100 11.42 9.41 -10.74
C ARG A 100 12.63 9.27 -9.84
N ASP A 101 12.82 10.17 -8.88
CA ASP A 101 13.94 10.15 -7.94
C ASP A 101 14.02 8.84 -7.17
N VAL A 102 12.88 8.30 -6.73
CA VAL A 102 12.83 7.02 -6.02
C VAL A 102 13.23 5.88 -6.94
N ILE A 103 12.72 5.85 -8.18
CA ILE A 103 13.03 4.81 -9.17
C ILE A 103 14.53 4.84 -9.52
N GLU A 104 15.10 6.03 -9.71
CA GLU A 104 16.53 6.24 -9.99
C GLU A 104 17.40 5.80 -8.81
N LYS A 105 17.09 6.22 -7.58
CA LYS A 105 17.81 5.82 -6.36
C LYS A 105 17.80 4.32 -6.09
N MET A 106 16.88 3.60 -6.69
CA MET A 106 16.80 2.14 -6.61
C MET A 106 17.44 1.44 -7.82
N ASP A 107 18.10 2.17 -8.72
CA ASP A 107 18.71 1.67 -9.94
C ASP A 107 17.72 0.93 -10.87
N LEU A 108 16.45 1.39 -10.89
CA LEU A 108 15.37 0.76 -11.65
C LEU A 108 14.95 1.57 -12.89
N ALA A 109 15.56 2.72 -13.16
CA ALA A 109 15.21 3.59 -14.29
C ALA A 109 15.41 2.88 -15.64
N GLU A 110 16.52 2.17 -15.81
CA GLU A 110 16.88 1.42 -17.01
C GLU A 110 16.53 -0.07 -16.93
N GLN A 111 15.76 -0.49 -15.91
CA GLN A 111 15.41 -1.89 -15.72
C GLN A 111 14.47 -2.38 -16.82
N ASP A 112 14.90 -3.42 -17.54
CA ASP A 112 13.98 -4.15 -18.43
C ASP A 112 13.01 -4.99 -17.61
N TRP A 113 11.74 -4.62 -17.67
CA TRP A 113 10.64 -5.33 -17.01
C TRP A 113 10.07 -6.47 -17.87
N GLN A 114 10.66 -6.71 -19.04
CA GLN A 114 10.34 -7.83 -19.91
C GLN A 114 11.32 -8.98 -19.61
N VAL A 115 10.81 -10.09 -19.11
CA VAL A 115 11.64 -11.27 -18.85
C VAL A 115 11.50 -12.25 -20.00
N ASN A 116 12.49 -12.23 -20.91
CA ASN A 116 12.52 -13.09 -22.06
C ASN A 116 12.45 -14.57 -21.66
N GLY A 117 11.55 -15.33 -22.28
CA GLY A 117 11.32 -16.74 -21.98
C GLY A 117 10.48 -17.03 -20.74
N ILE A 118 10.17 -16.02 -19.90
CA ILE A 118 9.33 -16.19 -18.71
C ILE A 118 8.29 -15.05 -18.61
N PRO A 119 7.30 -14.98 -19.52
CA PRO A 119 6.35 -13.86 -19.59
C PRO A 119 5.62 -13.55 -18.27
N ARG A 120 5.42 -14.57 -17.42
CA ARG A 120 4.77 -14.42 -16.11
C ARG A 120 5.53 -13.54 -15.11
N LEU A 121 6.85 -13.34 -15.31
CA LEU A 121 7.68 -12.47 -14.50
C LEU A 121 7.78 -11.06 -15.08
N SER A 122 7.32 -10.86 -16.32
CA SER A 122 7.26 -9.54 -16.94
C SER A 122 6.18 -8.70 -16.27
N SER A 123 6.46 -7.44 -16.02
CA SER A 123 5.50 -6.48 -15.47
C SER A 123 5.30 -5.31 -16.42
N LYS A 124 4.03 -5.02 -16.72
CA LYS A 124 3.66 -3.81 -17.46
C LYS A 124 3.74 -2.54 -16.61
N GLY A 125 3.80 -2.70 -15.29
CA GLY A 125 3.59 -1.61 -14.36
C GLY A 125 2.10 -1.33 -14.12
N SER A 126 1.83 -0.56 -13.09
CA SER A 126 0.48 -0.19 -12.68
C SER A 126 0.52 1.02 -11.77
N ARG A 127 -0.62 1.41 -11.22
CA ARG A 127 -0.71 2.39 -10.14
C ARG A 127 -1.56 1.84 -9.01
N ARG A 128 -1.23 2.27 -7.81
CA ARG A 128 -1.96 1.88 -6.59
C ARG A 128 -2.41 3.13 -5.84
N ALA A 129 -3.60 3.09 -5.25
CA ALA A 129 -4.07 4.14 -4.37
C ALA A 129 -3.11 4.35 -3.19
N LEU A 130 -2.81 5.62 -2.88
CA LEU A 130 -1.96 5.97 -1.72
C LEU A 130 -2.69 5.77 -0.39
N THR A 131 -4.02 5.89 -0.41
CA THR A 131 -4.89 5.65 0.75
C THR A 131 -5.98 4.66 0.39
N VAL A 132 -6.40 3.88 1.37
CA VAL A 132 -7.47 2.90 1.22
C VAL A 132 -8.45 3.07 2.36
N SER A 133 -9.75 3.05 2.03
CA SER A 133 -10.81 3.06 3.04
C SER A 133 -11.07 1.65 3.54
N PHE A 134 -11.41 1.53 4.80
CA PHE A 134 -11.96 0.32 5.40
C PHE A 134 -13.41 0.57 5.84
N SER A 135 -14.18 -0.49 5.98
CA SER A 135 -15.59 -0.42 6.38
C SER A 135 -15.93 -1.47 7.41
N GLU A 136 -17.17 -1.41 7.92
CA GLU A 136 -17.71 -2.38 8.89
C GLU A 136 -16.81 -2.54 10.13
N PHE A 137 -16.24 -1.43 10.59
CA PHE A 137 -15.31 -1.45 11.69
C PHE A 137 -16.01 -1.57 13.04
N SER A 138 -15.63 -2.57 13.82
CA SER A 138 -16.03 -2.68 15.23
C SER A 138 -14.84 -3.13 16.09
N ILE A 139 -14.84 -2.68 17.34
CA ILE A 139 -13.91 -3.10 18.38
C ILE A 139 -14.76 -3.71 19.50
N GLU A 140 -14.40 -4.92 19.90
CA GLU A 140 -15.03 -5.63 21.02
C GLU A 140 -13.93 -6.02 21.99
N GLU A 141 -14.17 -5.87 23.28
CA GLU A 141 -13.34 -6.54 24.28
C GLU A 141 -13.58 -8.04 24.13
N ALA A 142 -12.52 -8.79 23.86
CA ALA A 142 -12.60 -10.22 23.83
C ALA A 142 -12.49 -10.70 25.27
N GLY A 143 -13.62 -11.14 25.87
CA GLY A 143 -13.62 -11.83 27.13
C GLY A 143 -12.71 -13.05 27.13
N ASP A 144 -13.11 -14.16 27.67
CA ASP A 144 -12.30 -15.38 27.71
C ASP A 144 -11.72 -15.75 26.34
N VAL A 145 -10.43 -15.48 26.14
CA VAL A 145 -9.71 -15.90 24.94
C VAL A 145 -9.46 -17.39 25.09
N ASP A 146 -9.98 -18.17 24.16
CA ASP A 146 -9.62 -19.58 24.05
C ASP A 146 -8.18 -19.70 23.54
N PHE A 147 -7.25 -19.79 24.47
CA PHE A 147 -5.82 -19.86 24.21
C PHE A 147 -5.45 -21.15 23.44
N GLU A 148 -6.28 -22.19 23.46
CA GLU A 148 -6.02 -23.43 22.71
C GLU A 148 -6.05 -23.20 21.18
N HIS A 149 -6.82 -22.20 20.72
CA HIS A 149 -6.90 -21.84 19.31
C HIS A 149 -5.90 -20.75 18.88
N LEU A 150 -5.10 -20.22 19.80
CA LEU A 150 -4.01 -19.32 19.44
C LEU A 150 -2.82 -20.10 18.86
N SER A 151 -2.03 -19.41 18.03
CA SER A 151 -0.78 -20.01 17.54
C SER A 151 0.14 -20.40 18.71
N LYS A 152 0.97 -21.42 18.54
CA LYS A 152 1.95 -21.82 19.56
C LYS A 152 2.78 -20.66 20.09
N ARG A 153 3.12 -19.71 19.22
CA ARG A 153 3.86 -18.49 19.59
C ARG A 153 3.12 -17.67 20.65
N MET A 154 1.81 -17.57 20.57
CA MET A 154 0.99 -16.82 21.53
C MET A 154 0.89 -17.55 22.87
N ASN A 155 0.95 -18.89 22.86
CA ASN A 155 0.91 -19.71 24.08
C ASN A 155 2.26 -19.73 24.84
N GLU A 156 3.37 -19.43 24.16
CA GLU A 156 4.71 -19.39 24.77
C GLU A 156 4.98 -18.09 25.54
N GLY A 157 4.10 -17.10 25.44
CA GLY A 157 4.27 -15.79 26.08
C GLY A 157 5.15 -14.82 25.30
N PRO A 158 5.34 -13.61 25.83
CA PRO A 158 6.14 -12.59 25.16
C PRO A 158 7.62 -12.98 25.15
N ARG A 159 8.29 -12.66 24.04
CA ARG A 159 9.75 -12.73 23.95
C ARG A 159 10.36 -11.43 24.49
N GLU A 160 11.66 -11.47 24.80
CA GLU A 160 12.39 -10.29 25.24
C GLU A 160 12.22 -9.13 24.24
N GLY A 161 11.73 -7.98 24.74
CA GLY A 161 11.44 -6.81 23.93
C GLY A 161 10.05 -6.77 23.25
N GLU A 162 9.22 -7.80 23.38
CA GLU A 162 7.84 -7.77 22.89
C GLU A 162 6.91 -7.10 23.90
N LEU A 163 6.07 -6.17 23.44
CA LEU A 163 5.03 -5.54 24.23
C LEU A 163 3.78 -6.43 24.24
N TRP A 164 3.72 -7.31 25.20
CA TRP A 164 2.53 -8.10 25.47
C TRP A 164 2.22 -8.06 26.96
N HIS A 165 0.96 -7.80 27.29
CA HIS A 165 0.52 -7.78 28.67
C HIS A 165 -0.35 -9.00 28.96
N PRO A 166 0.12 -10.03 29.68
CA PRO A 166 -0.64 -11.25 29.92
C PRO A 166 -1.92 -11.01 30.74
N GLU A 167 -1.95 -9.96 31.54
CA GLU A 167 -3.14 -9.52 32.30
C GLU A 167 -3.92 -8.41 31.60
N GLY A 168 -3.52 -8.04 30.38
CA GLY A 168 -4.18 -7.02 29.57
C GLY A 168 -5.48 -7.54 28.95
N CYS A 169 -6.34 -6.61 28.58
CA CYS A 169 -7.53 -6.96 27.81
C CYS A 169 -7.14 -7.37 26.38
N CYS A 170 -7.80 -8.40 25.86
CA CYS A 170 -7.73 -8.76 24.47
C CYS A 170 -8.80 -8.01 23.70
N LEU A 171 -8.43 -7.40 22.58
CA LEU A 171 -9.36 -6.71 21.68
C LEU A 171 -9.60 -7.54 20.43
N ARG A 172 -10.87 -7.71 20.07
CA ARG A 172 -11.26 -8.24 18.78
C ARG A 172 -11.63 -7.09 17.86
N LEU A 173 -10.89 -6.97 16.76
CA LEU A 173 -11.20 -6.00 15.73
C LEU A 173 -11.82 -6.71 14.53
N ARG A 174 -12.93 -6.16 14.04
CA ARG A 174 -13.58 -6.59 12.80
C ARG A 174 -13.58 -5.42 11.83
N PHE A 175 -13.28 -5.69 10.58
CA PHE A 175 -13.28 -4.69 9.52
C PHE A 175 -13.26 -5.38 8.15
N THR A 176 -13.74 -4.67 7.15
CA THR A 176 -13.66 -5.07 5.75
C THR A 176 -12.64 -4.21 5.03
N LEU A 177 -11.71 -4.86 4.34
CA LEU A 177 -10.67 -4.23 3.51
C LEU A 177 -10.81 -4.63 2.05
N PRO A 178 -10.55 -3.72 1.11
CA PRO A 178 -10.46 -4.07 -0.30
C PRO A 178 -9.34 -5.09 -0.57
N SER A 179 -9.54 -5.89 -1.63
CA SER A 179 -8.53 -6.88 -2.04
C SER A 179 -7.18 -6.22 -2.34
N GLY A 180 -6.11 -6.82 -1.85
CA GLY A 180 -4.73 -6.33 -2.02
C GLY A 180 -4.27 -5.32 -0.97
N THR A 181 -5.08 -5.08 0.07
CA THR A 181 -4.67 -4.32 1.26
C THR A 181 -4.31 -5.26 2.41
N TYR A 182 -3.48 -4.76 3.32
CA TYR A 182 -2.94 -5.58 4.41
C TYR A 182 -3.53 -5.15 5.75
N ALA A 183 -4.18 -6.09 6.44
CA ALA A 183 -4.71 -5.87 7.78
C ALA A 183 -3.63 -5.40 8.76
N THR A 184 -2.40 -5.90 8.63
CA THR A 184 -1.26 -5.48 9.44
C THR A 184 -0.92 -4.00 9.30
N VAL A 185 -1.11 -3.40 8.13
CA VAL A 185 -0.92 -1.95 7.92
C VAL A 185 -1.99 -1.17 8.67
N LEU A 186 -3.26 -1.59 8.59
CA LEU A 186 -4.35 -0.97 9.35
C LEU A 186 -4.11 -1.11 10.86
N MET A 187 -3.69 -2.29 11.32
CA MET A 187 -3.41 -2.52 12.73
C MET A 187 -2.29 -1.61 13.26
N ARG A 188 -1.25 -1.35 12.48
CA ARG A 188 -0.18 -0.42 12.85
C ARG A 188 -0.69 0.99 13.11
N GLU A 189 -1.66 1.47 12.34
CA GLU A 189 -2.26 2.80 12.57
C GLU A 189 -2.97 2.88 13.93
N PHE A 190 -3.59 1.79 14.38
CA PHE A 190 -4.21 1.73 15.71
C PHE A 190 -3.18 1.57 16.84
N MET A 191 -2.21 0.69 16.65
CA MET A 191 -1.24 0.36 17.71
C MET A 191 -0.18 1.44 17.87
N ARG A 192 0.15 2.19 16.81
CA ARG A 192 1.16 3.27 16.79
C ARG A 192 2.52 2.86 17.36
N ALA A 193 2.83 1.58 17.32
CA ALA A 193 4.09 1.06 17.80
C ALA A 193 5.20 1.19 16.72
N PRO A 194 6.48 1.30 17.09
CA PRO A 194 7.59 1.28 16.15
C PRO A 194 7.63 -0.01 15.32
N LEU A 195 8.10 0.09 14.08
CA LEU A 195 8.18 -1.05 13.13
C LEU A 195 8.95 -2.26 13.68
N THR A 196 9.88 -2.03 14.60
CA THR A 196 10.70 -3.07 15.24
C THR A 196 9.94 -3.92 16.26
N GLN A 197 8.69 -3.58 16.54
CA GLN A 197 7.83 -4.27 17.52
C GLN A 197 6.70 -5.10 16.88
N TYR A 198 6.74 -5.32 15.55
CA TYR A 198 5.77 -6.13 14.81
C TYR A 198 6.35 -7.44 14.31
#